data_b43e48fe3878cc4a3f0f5d55a32c1ed3
#
_entry.id   b43e48fe3878cc4a3f0f5d55a32c1ed3
#
_cell.length_a   1.000
_cell.length_b   1.000
_cell.length_c   1.000
_cell.angle_alpha   90.00
_cell.angle_beta   90.00
_cell.angle_gamma   90.00
#
_symmetry.space_group_name_H-M   'P 1'
#
loop_
_entity.id
_entity.type
_entity.pdbx_description
1 polymer ?
#
loop_
_entity_poly.entity_id
_entity_poly.type
_entity_poly.pdbx_seq_one_letter_code
_entity_poly.pdbx_strand_id
1 'polypeptide(L)'
;MQKIDFNKDWMCRCLTRDEAAYPVTLPHDAMLSEPRTQESTGEGNIGWYIGGDYEYTRNFFVPETYKDKKVLIEFEGIYHNGEVYINGKKAAYRPYGYTNFYVDTEGFFQYGKENEIKVIARNADQPNSRWYPGTGIYRPAYLHVAGEKYIPVNGVKIRTLSYDPAKIEVVVKTSAPGELSLKIEFEGSKVLRVIGESTKIGNVNNDKIISSDNKNMQPNESVQTGKNGQKSELAQVEAEKNNQAAEYQAIFQLDVPNAKLWDTEHPNLYTCKAVFGEDEVTETFGIRELIWNPQVGMTINGERVILRGACFHHDNGVLGACTYPEAEERKMRILKENGYNAVRSAHYPCSKALLDACDRMGMLMMDEYVDVWYIHKTKYDYAGQLADWWKQDLKDMVDKDYNHPSVIMYSTGNEVAETAQKKGIALTGDMTNYLHSLDSTRPVTCGINIFFNFLSSIGLGVYSDDKAEKSAGNAEKNAAQAAGKNEKKVVKSGEKTVNKATENGKKGLGSTKPEKKKKPVGSEFYNTLACLVGDYFMKCGATLYPCDLRTKDAYANMDIAGYNYGIFRYKHDLKKYPNRLILGSETFCKDAYSFWEIAQ
;
A
#
# COMPACT_ATOMS: atom_id res chain seq x y z
N MET A 1 14.53 -19.63 -7.00
CA MET A 1 13.30 -20.43 -7.28
C MET A 1 12.79 -20.13 -8.68
N GLN A 2 12.36 -21.16 -9.44
CA GLN A 2 11.74 -20.96 -10.73
C GLN A 2 10.37 -20.30 -10.56
N LYS A 3 10.14 -19.14 -11.21
CA LYS A 3 8.85 -18.42 -11.21
C LYS A 3 8.05 -18.84 -12.43
N ILE A 4 6.84 -19.36 -12.23
CA ILE A 4 5.96 -19.90 -13.27
C ILE A 4 4.67 -19.08 -13.26
N ASP A 5 4.20 -18.68 -14.45
CA ASP A 5 2.91 -18.00 -14.63
C ASP A 5 1.74 -18.86 -14.09
N PHE A 6 0.95 -18.28 -13.19
CA PHE A 6 -0.20 -18.96 -12.60
C PHE A 6 -1.52 -18.20 -12.87
N ASN A 7 -1.57 -17.40 -13.95
CA ASN A 7 -2.66 -16.48 -14.24
C ASN A 7 -3.81 -17.07 -15.08
N LYS A 8 -3.61 -18.19 -15.78
CA LYS A 8 -4.60 -18.79 -16.70
C LYS A 8 -5.47 -19.83 -16.00
N ASP A 9 -6.58 -20.20 -16.66
CA ASP A 9 -7.45 -21.32 -16.31
C ASP A 9 -8.14 -21.18 -14.94
N TRP A 10 -8.49 -19.95 -14.56
CA TRP A 10 -9.31 -19.68 -13.40
C TRP A 10 -10.80 -19.59 -13.76
N MET A 11 -11.64 -20.03 -12.85
CA MET A 11 -13.08 -19.80 -12.86
C MET A 11 -13.43 -18.81 -11.76
N CYS A 12 -14.30 -17.84 -12.05
CA CYS A 12 -14.77 -16.85 -11.09
C CYS A 12 -16.28 -16.93 -10.95
N ARG A 13 -16.80 -16.79 -9.72
CA ARG A 13 -18.23 -16.59 -9.46
C ARG A 13 -18.46 -15.62 -8.30
N CYS A 14 -19.58 -14.92 -8.36
CA CYS A 14 -20.05 -14.12 -7.25
C CYS A 14 -20.72 -15.00 -6.19
N LEU A 15 -20.37 -14.84 -4.91
CA LEU A 15 -20.97 -15.58 -3.79
C LEU A 15 -22.18 -14.85 -3.19
N THR A 16 -22.30 -13.55 -3.41
CA THR A 16 -23.39 -12.70 -2.88
C THR A 16 -24.57 -12.57 -3.85
N ARG A 17 -24.40 -13.04 -5.08
CA ARG A 17 -25.42 -13.14 -6.11
C ARG A 17 -25.44 -14.56 -6.66
N ASP A 18 -26.61 -15.04 -7.06
CA ASP A 18 -26.77 -16.37 -7.66
C ASP A 18 -26.32 -16.32 -9.14
N GLU A 19 -25.01 -16.30 -9.35
CA GLU A 19 -24.38 -16.22 -10.67
C GLU A 19 -23.57 -17.49 -10.96
N ALA A 20 -23.64 -17.96 -12.21
CA ALA A 20 -22.83 -19.08 -12.66
C ALA A 20 -21.35 -18.70 -12.71
N ALA A 21 -20.47 -19.67 -12.44
CA ALA A 21 -19.03 -19.48 -12.61
C ALA A 21 -18.68 -19.27 -14.09
N TYR A 22 -17.73 -18.38 -14.37
CA TYR A 22 -17.24 -18.05 -15.70
C TYR A 22 -15.70 -18.06 -15.75
N PRO A 23 -15.10 -18.37 -16.92
CA PRO A 23 -13.65 -18.43 -17.03
C PRO A 23 -13.02 -17.03 -17.01
N VAL A 24 -11.88 -16.91 -16.31
CA VAL A 24 -11.11 -15.66 -16.22
C VAL A 24 -9.61 -15.93 -16.35
N THR A 25 -8.89 -14.90 -16.75
CA THR A 25 -7.43 -14.84 -16.69
C THR A 25 -7.04 -13.71 -15.73
N LEU A 26 -6.08 -13.96 -14.83
CA LEU A 26 -5.56 -12.95 -13.92
C LEU A 26 -4.56 -12.02 -14.63
N PRO A 27 -4.45 -10.78 -14.20
CA PRO A 27 -5.23 -10.12 -13.15
C PRO A 27 -6.70 -9.91 -13.56
N HIS A 28 -7.61 -10.01 -12.60
CA HIS A 28 -9.05 -9.89 -12.86
C HIS A 28 -9.71 -9.03 -11.77
N ASP A 29 -10.45 -8.02 -12.19
CA ASP A 29 -11.26 -7.15 -11.34
C ASP A 29 -12.74 -7.50 -11.53
N ALA A 30 -13.28 -8.26 -10.61
CA ALA A 30 -14.66 -8.73 -10.68
C ALA A 30 -15.70 -7.59 -10.52
N MET A 31 -15.31 -6.47 -9.90
CA MET A 31 -16.21 -5.31 -9.73
C MET A 31 -16.62 -4.69 -11.09
N LEU A 32 -15.79 -4.81 -12.12
CA LEU A 32 -16.13 -4.30 -13.46
C LEU A 32 -17.36 -4.97 -14.08
N SER A 33 -17.68 -6.20 -13.68
CA SER A 33 -18.86 -6.93 -14.13
C SER A 33 -20.14 -6.60 -13.37
N GLU A 34 -20.02 -5.84 -12.26
CA GLU A 34 -21.16 -5.47 -11.43
C GLU A 34 -21.98 -4.32 -12.03
N PRO A 35 -23.29 -4.28 -11.76
CA PRO A 35 -24.11 -3.13 -12.13
C PRO A 35 -23.74 -1.91 -11.28
N ARG A 36 -23.78 -0.74 -11.89
CA ARG A 36 -23.74 0.55 -11.18
C ARG A 36 -25.15 0.94 -10.78
N THR A 37 -25.34 1.27 -9.50
CA THR A 37 -26.65 1.63 -8.97
C THR A 37 -26.54 2.71 -7.90
N GLN A 38 -27.60 3.55 -7.80
CA GLN A 38 -27.72 4.54 -6.73
C GLN A 38 -27.90 3.91 -5.33
N GLU A 39 -28.18 2.62 -5.27
CA GLU A 39 -28.33 1.84 -4.03
C GLU A 39 -26.98 1.36 -3.47
N SER A 40 -25.87 1.58 -4.20
CA SER A 40 -24.55 1.26 -3.73
C SER A 40 -24.24 1.94 -2.40
N THR A 41 -23.91 1.17 -1.37
CA THR A 41 -23.56 1.68 -0.04
C THR A 41 -22.20 2.35 -0.01
N GLY A 42 -21.32 2.02 -0.97
CA GLY A 42 -20.01 2.65 -1.15
C GLY A 42 -20.07 3.96 -1.95
N GLU A 43 -21.21 4.23 -2.60
CA GLU A 43 -21.47 5.44 -3.38
C GLU A 43 -20.32 5.77 -4.36
N GLY A 44 -19.99 7.05 -4.50
CA GLY A 44 -18.92 7.54 -5.39
C GLY A 44 -17.52 7.00 -5.05
N ASN A 45 -17.26 6.59 -3.80
CA ASN A 45 -15.97 6.05 -3.38
C ASN A 45 -15.57 4.81 -4.18
N ILE A 46 -16.54 3.96 -4.51
CA ILE A 46 -16.30 2.74 -5.30
C ILE A 46 -16.93 2.83 -6.71
N GLY A 47 -17.19 4.02 -7.20
CA GLY A 47 -17.75 4.23 -8.54
C GLY A 47 -19.18 3.75 -8.70
N TRP A 48 -19.98 3.72 -7.63
CA TRP A 48 -21.40 3.28 -7.61
C TRP A 48 -21.60 1.78 -7.89
N TYR A 49 -20.56 0.95 -7.79
CA TYR A 49 -20.68 -0.50 -7.82
C TYR A 49 -21.28 -1.01 -6.49
N ILE A 50 -21.88 -2.19 -6.51
CA ILE A 50 -22.55 -2.76 -5.32
C ILE A 50 -21.52 -3.33 -4.34
N GLY A 51 -20.46 -3.93 -4.87
CA GLY A 51 -19.54 -4.79 -4.13
C GLY A 51 -20.05 -6.22 -4.02
N GLY A 52 -19.17 -7.17 -3.76
CA GLY A 52 -19.53 -8.57 -3.66
C GLY A 52 -18.38 -9.44 -3.17
N ASP A 53 -18.74 -10.60 -2.63
CA ASP A 53 -17.77 -11.65 -2.33
C ASP A 53 -17.60 -12.53 -3.57
N TYR A 54 -16.36 -12.83 -3.93
CA TYR A 54 -16.05 -13.61 -5.12
C TYR A 54 -15.19 -14.81 -4.79
N GLU A 55 -15.52 -15.94 -5.41
CA GLU A 55 -14.74 -17.18 -5.37
C GLU A 55 -14.03 -17.37 -6.70
N TYR A 56 -12.74 -17.62 -6.62
CA TYR A 56 -11.91 -18.04 -7.75
C TYR A 56 -11.48 -19.48 -7.52
N THR A 57 -11.63 -20.34 -8.52
CA THR A 57 -11.19 -21.74 -8.46
C THR A 57 -10.32 -22.09 -9.66
N ARG A 58 -9.30 -22.90 -9.41
CA ARG A 58 -8.44 -23.46 -10.45
C ARG A 58 -8.08 -24.89 -10.11
N ASN A 59 -8.28 -25.80 -11.05
CA ASN A 59 -7.71 -27.14 -10.99
C ASN A 59 -6.31 -27.14 -11.58
N PHE A 60 -5.37 -27.71 -10.86
CA PHE A 60 -3.96 -27.71 -11.21
C PHE A 60 -3.34 -29.08 -10.96
N PHE A 61 -2.81 -29.71 -12.03
CA PHE A 61 -2.06 -30.95 -11.89
C PHE A 61 -0.68 -30.69 -11.28
N VAL A 62 -0.42 -31.25 -10.10
CA VAL A 62 0.87 -31.15 -9.41
C VAL A 62 1.72 -32.36 -9.76
N PRO A 63 2.83 -32.20 -10.49
CA PRO A 63 3.70 -33.31 -10.87
C PRO A 63 4.25 -34.05 -9.64
N GLU A 64 4.43 -35.37 -9.74
CA GLU A 64 5.09 -36.17 -8.70
C GLU A 64 6.50 -35.65 -8.38
N THR A 65 7.18 -35.05 -9.38
CA THR A 65 8.52 -34.45 -9.23
C THR A 65 8.55 -33.22 -8.32
N TYR A 66 7.40 -32.71 -7.85
CA TYR A 66 7.33 -31.61 -6.89
C TYR A 66 7.32 -32.08 -5.44
N LYS A 67 7.22 -33.38 -5.18
CA LYS A 67 7.10 -33.96 -3.83
C LYS A 67 8.20 -33.52 -2.85
N ASP A 68 9.44 -33.46 -3.35
CA ASP A 68 10.60 -33.10 -2.53
C ASP A 68 11.10 -31.68 -2.87
N LYS A 69 10.23 -30.84 -3.44
CA LYS A 69 10.55 -29.46 -3.79
C LYS A 69 9.82 -28.48 -2.87
N LYS A 70 10.44 -27.33 -2.64
CA LYS A 70 9.74 -26.19 -2.06
C LYS A 70 8.86 -25.54 -3.12
N VAL A 71 7.56 -25.48 -2.85
CA VAL A 71 6.59 -24.90 -3.75
C VAL A 71 5.78 -23.85 -3.01
N LEU A 72 5.71 -22.62 -3.57
CA LEU A 72 4.95 -21.51 -3.03
C LEU A 72 4.02 -20.98 -4.11
N ILE A 73 2.81 -20.55 -3.72
CA ILE A 73 1.93 -19.75 -4.57
C ILE A 73 2.06 -18.29 -4.14
N GLU A 74 2.48 -17.41 -5.04
CA GLU A 74 2.48 -15.97 -4.84
C GLU A 74 1.18 -15.36 -5.35
N PHE A 75 0.56 -14.51 -4.52
CA PHE A 75 -0.46 -13.58 -4.96
C PHE A 75 0.07 -12.16 -4.73
N GLU A 76 0.16 -11.35 -5.79
CA GLU A 76 0.63 -9.97 -5.68
C GLU A 76 -0.43 -9.03 -5.12
N GLY A 77 -1.69 -9.43 -5.08
CA GLY A 77 -2.79 -8.69 -4.46
C GLY A 77 -4.15 -9.36 -4.65
N ILE A 78 -4.88 -9.48 -3.54
CA ILE A 78 -6.28 -9.95 -3.52
C ILE A 78 -7.09 -8.93 -2.73
N TYR A 79 -7.96 -8.17 -3.38
CA TYR A 79 -8.79 -7.19 -2.66
C TYR A 79 -10.17 -7.75 -2.38
N HIS A 80 -10.54 -7.81 -1.08
CA HIS A 80 -9.73 -7.84 0.14
C HIS A 80 -10.16 -9.02 1.01
N ASN A 81 -9.59 -9.14 2.24
CA ASN A 81 -9.84 -10.28 3.12
C ASN A 81 -9.69 -11.62 2.38
N GLY A 82 -8.56 -11.76 1.66
CA GLY A 82 -8.27 -12.91 0.82
C GLY A 82 -8.10 -14.19 1.62
N GLU A 83 -8.88 -15.22 1.33
CA GLU A 83 -8.75 -16.56 1.90
C GLU A 83 -8.30 -17.52 0.81
N VAL A 84 -7.26 -18.29 1.06
CA VAL A 84 -6.76 -19.29 0.11
C VAL A 84 -6.96 -20.68 0.68
N TYR A 85 -7.54 -21.55 -0.13
CA TYR A 85 -7.78 -22.96 0.19
C TYR A 85 -7.09 -23.85 -0.83
N ILE A 86 -6.52 -24.96 -0.39
CA ILE A 86 -5.94 -25.98 -1.24
C ILE A 86 -6.62 -27.31 -0.85
N ASN A 87 -7.25 -27.97 -1.83
CA ASN A 87 -7.99 -29.22 -1.60
C ASN A 87 -8.99 -29.13 -0.45
N GLY A 88 -9.72 -28.00 -0.36
CA GLY A 88 -10.73 -27.73 0.66
C GLY A 88 -10.19 -27.34 2.03
N LYS A 89 -8.87 -27.35 2.26
CA LYS A 89 -8.25 -26.91 3.52
C LYS A 89 -7.76 -25.48 3.41
N LYS A 90 -8.05 -24.65 4.40
CA LYS A 90 -7.57 -23.26 4.45
C LYS A 90 -6.04 -23.25 4.60
N ALA A 91 -5.36 -22.67 3.63
CA ALA A 91 -3.90 -22.61 3.57
C ALA A 91 -3.38 -21.21 3.97
N ALA A 92 -4.11 -20.14 3.64
CA ALA A 92 -3.71 -18.77 3.99
C ALA A 92 -4.91 -17.84 4.18
N TYR A 93 -4.67 -16.75 4.90
CA TYR A 93 -5.57 -15.61 5.05
C TYR A 93 -4.76 -14.31 5.02
N ARG A 94 -5.13 -13.37 4.16
CA ARG A 94 -4.51 -12.06 4.09
C ARG A 94 -5.60 -10.98 4.04
N PRO A 95 -5.79 -10.22 5.13
CA PRO A 95 -6.82 -9.19 5.17
C PRO A 95 -6.47 -7.95 4.36
N TYR A 96 -5.20 -7.54 4.31
CA TYR A 96 -4.76 -6.37 3.57
C TYR A 96 -4.55 -6.72 2.09
N GLY A 97 -5.35 -6.09 1.23
CA GLY A 97 -5.43 -6.47 -0.18
C GLY A 97 -4.33 -5.94 -1.09
N TYR A 98 -3.36 -5.18 -0.56
CA TYR A 98 -2.39 -4.44 -1.39
C TYR A 98 -0.95 -4.94 -1.25
N THR A 99 -0.69 -5.91 -0.39
CA THR A 99 0.64 -6.51 -0.23
C THR A 99 0.74 -7.86 -0.92
N ASN A 100 1.92 -8.16 -1.44
CA ASN A 100 2.25 -9.50 -1.91
C ASN A 100 2.31 -10.47 -0.74
N PHE A 101 1.84 -11.70 -0.95
CA PHE A 101 2.02 -12.77 0.03
C PHE A 101 2.23 -14.12 -0.64
N TYR A 102 2.78 -15.06 0.12
CA TYR A 102 3.19 -16.37 -0.37
C TYR A 102 2.49 -17.46 0.44
N VAL A 103 1.88 -18.41 -0.26
CA VAL A 103 1.21 -19.57 0.33
C VAL A 103 2.12 -20.77 0.22
N ASP A 104 2.56 -21.29 1.35
CA ASP A 104 3.32 -22.53 1.41
C ASP A 104 2.39 -23.72 1.14
N THR A 105 2.72 -24.52 0.14
CA THR A 105 1.89 -25.64 -0.29
C THR A 105 2.23 -26.94 0.42
N GLU A 106 3.24 -26.95 1.30
CA GLU A 106 3.67 -28.13 2.05
C GLU A 106 2.52 -28.67 2.93
N GLY A 107 2.25 -29.96 2.81
CA GLY A 107 1.15 -30.64 3.52
C GLY A 107 -0.24 -30.41 2.92
N PHE A 108 -0.37 -29.61 1.85
CA PHE A 108 -1.63 -29.37 1.15
C PHE A 108 -1.71 -30.06 -0.20
N PHE A 109 -0.61 -30.09 -0.98
CA PHE A 109 -0.60 -30.68 -2.31
C PHE A 109 -0.65 -32.20 -2.28
N GLN A 110 -1.43 -32.75 -3.22
CA GLN A 110 -1.43 -34.17 -3.59
C GLN A 110 -0.63 -34.32 -4.87
N TYR A 111 0.55 -34.92 -4.76
CA TYR A 111 1.48 -35.09 -5.88
C TYR A 111 0.99 -36.16 -6.87
N GLY A 112 1.31 -35.99 -8.16
CA GLY A 112 0.84 -36.85 -9.24
C GLY A 112 -0.68 -36.78 -9.52
N LYS A 113 -1.36 -35.72 -9.02
CA LYS A 113 -2.83 -35.59 -9.09
C LYS A 113 -3.24 -34.16 -9.39
N GLU A 114 -4.49 -34.00 -9.78
CA GLU A 114 -5.19 -32.71 -9.80
C GLU A 114 -5.41 -32.22 -8.39
N ASN A 115 -5.18 -30.93 -8.17
CA ASN A 115 -5.44 -30.22 -6.92
C ASN A 115 -6.33 -29.02 -7.21
N GLU A 116 -7.28 -28.75 -6.32
CA GLU A 116 -8.09 -27.54 -6.37
C GLU A 116 -7.42 -26.43 -5.56
N ILE A 117 -7.18 -25.29 -6.19
CA ILE A 117 -6.84 -24.04 -5.55
C ILE A 117 -8.10 -23.18 -5.56
N LYS A 118 -8.54 -22.74 -4.37
CA LYS A 118 -9.69 -21.85 -4.22
C LYS A 118 -9.28 -20.59 -3.47
N VAL A 119 -9.67 -19.44 -4.00
CA VAL A 119 -9.45 -18.12 -3.40
C VAL A 119 -10.80 -17.44 -3.21
N ILE A 120 -11.04 -16.90 -2.02
CA ILE A 120 -12.21 -16.07 -1.75
C ILE A 120 -11.74 -14.65 -1.45
N ALA A 121 -12.23 -13.69 -2.22
CA ALA A 121 -12.08 -12.26 -1.97
C ALA A 121 -13.40 -11.73 -1.40
N ARG A 122 -13.38 -11.20 -0.17
CA ARG A 122 -14.58 -10.74 0.52
C ARG A 122 -14.67 -9.23 0.48
N ASN A 123 -15.48 -8.70 -0.43
CA ASN A 123 -15.68 -7.27 -0.65
C ASN A 123 -17.17 -6.84 -0.69
N ALA A 124 -18.05 -7.63 -0.09
CA ALA A 124 -19.47 -7.29 -0.01
C ALA A 124 -19.76 -6.20 1.04
N ASP A 125 -18.95 -6.13 2.10
CA ASP A 125 -19.11 -5.12 3.14
C ASP A 125 -18.60 -3.77 2.67
N GLN A 126 -19.52 -2.81 2.42
CA GLN A 126 -19.25 -1.48 1.91
C GLN A 126 -19.87 -0.39 2.80
N PRO A 127 -19.24 0.81 2.92
CA PRO A 127 -17.97 1.25 2.36
C PRO A 127 -16.75 0.72 3.15
N ASN A 128 -15.71 0.28 2.44
CA ASN A 128 -14.45 -0.14 3.06
C ASN A 128 -13.22 0.59 2.47
N SER A 129 -13.46 1.47 1.50
CA SER A 129 -12.44 2.26 0.81
C SER A 129 -12.95 3.68 0.56
N ARG A 130 -12.02 4.61 0.29
CA ARG A 130 -12.30 6.00 -0.11
C ARG A 130 -12.01 6.26 -1.59
N TRP A 131 -11.66 5.23 -2.34
CA TRP A 131 -11.35 5.21 -3.76
C TRP A 131 -11.86 3.92 -4.39
N TYR A 132 -11.78 3.80 -5.70
CA TYR A 132 -12.11 2.57 -6.40
C TYR A 132 -11.04 1.49 -6.12
N PRO A 133 -11.35 0.44 -5.35
CA PRO A 133 -10.34 -0.56 -4.96
C PRO A 133 -10.26 -1.74 -5.94
N GLY A 134 -11.30 -1.98 -6.74
CA GLY A 134 -11.53 -3.24 -7.43
C GLY A 134 -11.96 -4.37 -6.49
N THR A 135 -12.11 -5.58 -7.04
CA THR A 135 -12.44 -6.79 -6.26
C THR A 135 -11.83 -8.02 -6.89
N GLY A 136 -11.24 -8.91 -6.08
CA GLY A 136 -10.74 -10.20 -6.55
C GLY A 136 -9.24 -10.27 -6.63
N ILE A 137 -8.72 -11.17 -7.49
CA ILE A 137 -7.28 -11.34 -7.72
C ILE A 137 -6.87 -10.33 -8.80
N TYR A 138 -6.70 -9.08 -8.41
CA TYR A 138 -6.51 -7.94 -9.32
C TYR A 138 -5.05 -7.69 -9.70
N ARG A 139 -4.11 -8.41 -9.09
CA ARG A 139 -2.70 -8.46 -9.46
C ARG A 139 -2.32 -9.88 -9.86
N PRO A 140 -1.18 -10.08 -10.57
CA PRO A 140 -0.77 -11.41 -11.01
C PRO A 140 -0.56 -12.43 -9.90
N ALA A 141 -0.67 -13.71 -10.25
CA ALA A 141 -0.31 -14.84 -9.40
C ALA A 141 0.77 -15.69 -10.07
N TYR A 142 1.66 -16.27 -9.25
CA TYR A 142 2.77 -17.09 -9.71
C TYR A 142 2.96 -18.32 -8.83
N LEU A 143 3.51 -19.38 -9.44
CA LEU A 143 4.00 -20.53 -8.71
C LEU A 143 5.52 -20.48 -8.66
N HIS A 144 6.09 -20.58 -7.47
CA HIS A 144 7.53 -20.67 -7.25
C HIS A 144 7.91 -22.09 -6.91
N VAL A 145 8.88 -22.66 -7.64
CA VAL A 145 9.33 -24.05 -7.44
C VAL A 145 10.84 -24.07 -7.28
N ALA A 146 11.31 -24.73 -6.23
CA ALA A 146 12.74 -24.89 -5.98
C ALA A 146 13.08 -26.30 -5.50
N GLY A 147 14.32 -26.74 -5.75
CA GLY A 147 14.86 -27.97 -5.21
C GLY A 147 15.21 -27.84 -3.72
N GLU A 148 15.99 -28.79 -3.19
CA GLU A 148 16.42 -28.83 -1.78
C GLU A 148 17.28 -27.61 -1.40
N LYS A 149 18.20 -27.22 -2.31
CA LYS A 149 19.04 -26.04 -2.15
C LYS A 149 18.48 -24.89 -2.99
N TYR A 150 18.03 -23.84 -2.35
CA TYR A 150 17.42 -22.70 -3.03
C TYR A 150 17.70 -21.37 -2.34
N ILE A 151 17.52 -20.31 -3.09
CA ILE A 151 17.47 -18.93 -2.62
C ILE A 151 15.98 -18.60 -2.39
N PRO A 152 15.55 -18.28 -1.16
CA PRO A 152 14.16 -17.93 -0.87
C PRO A 152 13.68 -16.74 -1.72
N VAL A 153 12.39 -16.60 -1.90
CA VAL A 153 11.82 -15.42 -2.52
C VAL A 153 12.24 -14.18 -1.71
N ASN A 154 12.58 -13.08 -2.40
CA ASN A 154 13.18 -11.88 -1.81
C ASN A 154 14.48 -12.14 -1.00
N GLY A 155 15.15 -13.24 -1.28
CA GLY A 155 16.37 -13.65 -0.59
C GLY A 155 17.65 -12.94 -1.06
N VAL A 156 17.60 -12.18 -2.15
CA VAL A 156 18.73 -11.36 -2.64
C VAL A 156 18.43 -9.91 -2.36
N LYS A 157 19.24 -9.26 -1.51
CA LYS A 157 19.12 -7.83 -1.19
C LYS A 157 20.40 -7.10 -1.58
N ILE A 158 20.26 -6.00 -2.31
CA ILE A 158 21.38 -5.24 -2.88
C ILE A 158 21.28 -3.79 -2.43
N ARG A 159 22.36 -3.25 -1.88
CA ARG A 159 22.44 -1.82 -1.54
C ARG A 159 23.76 -1.20 -2.00
N THR A 160 23.73 0.06 -2.35
CA THR A 160 24.91 0.86 -2.60
C THR A 160 25.56 1.26 -1.28
N LEU A 161 26.87 1.01 -1.13
CA LEU A 161 27.67 1.46 0.01
C LEU A 161 28.35 2.80 -0.26
N SER A 162 28.77 3.03 -1.50
CA SER A 162 29.30 4.29 -2.01
C SER A 162 29.09 4.36 -3.51
N TYR A 163 29.05 5.55 -4.08
CA TYR A 163 28.89 5.74 -5.54
C TYR A 163 30.18 6.18 -6.24
N ASP A 164 31.14 6.75 -5.50
CA ASP A 164 32.44 7.16 -6.05
C ASP A 164 33.56 6.93 -5.01
N PRO A 165 34.42 5.87 -5.15
CA PRO A 165 34.25 4.75 -6.09
C PRO A 165 32.99 3.92 -5.77
N ALA A 166 32.38 3.38 -6.82
CA ALA A 166 31.14 2.62 -6.63
C ALA A 166 31.38 1.27 -5.95
N LYS A 167 30.69 1.06 -4.84
CA LYS A 167 30.69 -0.17 -4.05
C LYS A 167 29.28 -0.57 -3.70
N ILE A 168 28.98 -1.86 -3.84
CA ILE A 168 27.68 -2.44 -3.47
C ILE A 168 27.87 -3.55 -2.42
N GLU A 169 26.83 -3.75 -1.62
CA GLU A 169 26.70 -4.93 -0.78
C GLU A 169 25.56 -5.80 -1.31
N VAL A 170 25.83 -7.10 -1.45
CA VAL A 170 24.83 -8.08 -1.85
C VAL A 170 24.72 -9.10 -0.73
N VAL A 171 23.53 -9.19 -0.14
CA VAL A 171 23.18 -10.20 0.85
C VAL A 171 22.32 -11.25 0.19
N VAL A 172 22.75 -12.51 0.22
CA VAL A 172 21.97 -13.62 -0.33
C VAL A 172 21.64 -14.60 0.78
N LYS A 173 20.37 -14.79 1.04
CA LYS A 173 19.84 -15.81 1.93
C LYS A 173 19.72 -17.13 1.18
N THR A 174 19.99 -18.26 1.87
CA THR A 174 19.90 -19.60 1.28
C THR A 174 19.20 -20.58 2.22
N SER A 175 18.63 -21.64 1.66
CA SER A 175 17.98 -22.72 2.43
C SER A 175 18.95 -23.63 3.19
N ALA A 176 20.23 -23.62 2.82
CA ALA A 176 21.27 -24.50 3.38
C ALA A 176 22.65 -23.81 3.27
N PRO A 177 23.69 -24.30 3.97
CA PRO A 177 25.05 -23.83 3.74
C PRO A 177 25.56 -24.33 2.39
N GLY A 178 26.51 -23.62 1.78
CA GLY A 178 27.19 -24.07 0.56
C GLY A 178 27.70 -22.96 -0.32
N GLU A 179 28.35 -23.37 -1.42
CA GLU A 179 28.91 -22.46 -2.40
C GLU A 179 27.81 -21.68 -3.13
N LEU A 180 28.02 -20.39 -3.27
CA LEU A 180 27.15 -19.43 -3.97
C LEU A 180 27.97 -18.65 -4.98
N SER A 181 27.49 -18.49 -6.21
CA SER A 181 28.11 -17.60 -7.19
C SER A 181 27.22 -16.42 -7.52
N LEU A 182 27.82 -15.23 -7.63
CA LEU A 182 27.18 -14.02 -8.11
C LEU A 182 27.80 -13.58 -9.44
N LYS A 183 26.93 -13.12 -10.35
CA LYS A 183 27.31 -12.46 -11.59
C LYS A 183 26.56 -11.14 -11.71
N ILE A 184 27.31 -10.04 -11.82
CA ILE A 184 26.74 -8.71 -12.09
C ILE A 184 26.92 -8.40 -13.56
N GLU A 185 25.84 -7.96 -14.20
CA GLU A 185 25.78 -7.61 -15.61
C GLU A 185 25.18 -6.21 -15.80
N PHE A 186 25.67 -5.49 -16.81
CA PHE A 186 25.12 -4.23 -17.29
C PHE A 186 24.90 -4.34 -18.79
N GLU A 187 23.69 -4.06 -19.29
CA GLU A 187 23.31 -4.20 -20.71
C GLU A 187 23.72 -5.56 -21.31
N GLY A 188 23.53 -6.64 -20.55
CA GLY A 188 23.90 -8.00 -20.95
C GLY A 188 25.41 -8.29 -20.92
N SER A 189 26.26 -7.32 -20.66
CA SER A 189 27.70 -7.47 -20.55
C SER A 189 28.11 -7.76 -19.11
N LYS A 190 29.00 -8.75 -18.93
CA LYS A 190 29.53 -9.11 -17.58
C LYS A 190 30.38 -7.97 -17.04
N VAL A 191 30.02 -7.47 -15.86
CA VAL A 191 30.81 -6.50 -15.09
C VAL A 191 31.78 -7.24 -14.15
N LEU A 192 31.23 -8.18 -13.33
CA LEU A 192 32.03 -8.97 -12.41
C LEU A 192 31.39 -10.33 -12.12
N ARG A 193 32.19 -11.27 -11.61
CA ARG A 193 31.75 -12.54 -11.08
C ARG A 193 32.53 -12.86 -9.81
N VAL A 194 31.84 -13.32 -8.77
CA VAL A 194 32.45 -13.75 -7.52
C VAL A 194 31.83 -15.07 -7.05
N ILE A 195 32.60 -15.80 -6.25
CA ILE A 195 32.16 -17.02 -5.59
C ILE A 195 32.39 -16.82 -4.08
N GLY A 196 31.44 -17.26 -3.28
CA GLY A 196 31.52 -17.22 -1.83
C GLY A 196 30.78 -18.40 -1.20
N GLU A 197 30.72 -18.42 0.10
CA GLU A 197 30.01 -19.46 0.84
C GLU A 197 28.90 -18.87 1.68
N SER A 198 27.75 -19.52 1.64
CA SER A 198 26.65 -19.28 2.57
C SER A 198 26.88 -20.02 3.87
N THR A 199 26.83 -19.30 4.98
CA THR A 199 27.08 -19.80 6.33
C THR A 199 25.91 -19.48 7.26
N LYS A 200 25.83 -20.17 8.39
CA LYS A 200 24.76 -19.96 9.38
C LYS A 200 24.76 -18.53 9.90
N ILE A 201 23.60 -17.91 9.93
CA ILE A 201 23.41 -16.56 10.48
C ILE A 201 23.76 -16.59 11.98
N GLY A 202 24.64 -15.68 12.42
CA GLY A 202 25.19 -15.66 13.78
C GLY A 202 26.58 -16.23 13.92
N ASN A 203 27.13 -16.97 12.92
CA ASN A 203 28.52 -17.39 12.85
C ASN A 203 29.44 -16.43 12.09
N VAL A 204 28.88 -15.35 11.55
CA VAL A 204 29.69 -14.28 10.98
C VAL A 204 30.30 -13.54 12.16
N ASN A 205 31.64 -13.65 12.31
CA ASN A 205 32.40 -12.85 13.26
C ASN A 205 32.08 -11.38 12.98
N ASN A 206 31.18 -10.79 13.77
CA ASN A 206 30.78 -9.39 13.72
C ASN A 206 31.91 -8.42 14.10
N ASP A 207 33.13 -8.92 14.32
CA ASP A 207 34.29 -8.13 14.77
C ASP A 207 34.92 -7.25 13.67
N LYS A 208 34.36 -7.19 12.45
CA LYS A 208 34.97 -6.42 11.35
C LYS A 208 34.08 -5.35 10.70
N ILE A 209 32.86 -5.13 11.13
CA ILE A 209 32.01 -4.07 10.58
C ILE A 209 31.39 -3.27 11.71
N ILE A 210 32.18 -2.49 12.44
CA ILE A 210 31.72 -1.28 13.15
C ILE A 210 32.92 -0.37 13.31
N SER A 211 32.97 0.70 12.56
CA SER A 211 33.55 1.94 13.04
C SER A 211 32.90 3.09 12.29
N SER A 212 32.00 3.79 12.91
CA SER A 212 32.08 5.23 13.21
C SER A 212 30.79 5.71 13.82
N ASP A 213 30.91 6.06 15.07
CA ASP A 213 30.28 7.18 15.78
C ASP A 213 28.79 7.45 15.60
N ASN A 214 27.99 6.83 16.49
CA ASN A 214 26.90 7.55 17.14
C ASN A 214 26.70 6.98 18.58
N LYS A 215 27.49 7.52 19.51
CA LYS A 215 27.22 7.41 20.94
C LYS A 215 26.18 8.49 21.26
N ASN A 216 24.96 8.07 21.52
CA ASN A 216 24.00 8.62 22.51
C ASN A 216 22.57 8.28 22.09
N MET A 217 22.12 7.09 22.46
CA MET A 217 20.73 6.83 22.82
C MET A 217 20.70 5.52 23.60
N GLN A 218 20.46 5.62 24.90
CA GLN A 218 20.14 4.46 25.73
C GLN A 218 18.71 4.00 25.42
N PRO A 219 18.45 2.69 25.38
CA PRO A 219 17.11 2.17 25.17
C PRO A 219 16.26 2.39 26.43
N ASN A 220 15.13 3.05 26.29
CA ASN A 220 14.10 3.11 27.30
C ASN A 220 13.38 1.77 27.42
N GLU A 221 13.19 1.36 28.67
CA GLU A 221 12.58 0.13 29.11
C GLU A 221 11.18 -0.09 28.53
N SER A 222 10.92 -1.36 28.20
CA SER A 222 9.69 -1.90 27.67
C SER A 222 8.46 -1.59 28.51
N VAL A 223 7.50 -0.89 27.94
CA VAL A 223 6.13 -0.80 28.47
C VAL A 223 5.41 -2.13 28.18
N GLN A 224 5.05 -2.83 29.24
CA GLN A 224 4.18 -4.02 29.16
C GLN A 224 2.82 -3.62 28.57
N THR A 225 2.51 -4.16 27.40
CA THR A 225 1.17 -4.07 26.82
C THR A 225 0.23 -5.03 27.51
N GLY A 226 -0.87 -4.50 28.02
CA GLY A 226 -1.93 -5.27 28.66
C GLY A 226 -2.54 -6.32 27.71
N LYS A 227 -2.65 -7.52 28.21
CA LYS A 227 -3.35 -8.62 27.56
C LYS A 227 -4.85 -8.28 27.49
N ASN A 228 -5.38 -8.12 26.29
CA ASN A 228 -6.75 -8.53 25.92
C ASN A 228 -6.95 -8.30 24.41
N GLY A 229 -6.80 -9.34 23.66
CA GLY A 229 -7.14 -9.52 22.26
C GLY A 229 -6.82 -10.95 21.90
N GLN A 230 -7.82 -11.78 21.67
CA GLN A 230 -7.61 -13.11 21.09
C GLN A 230 -7.03 -12.89 19.69
N LYS A 231 -5.72 -13.12 19.56
CA LYS A 231 -5.09 -13.26 18.23
C LYS A 231 -5.79 -14.42 17.54
N SER A 232 -6.20 -14.24 16.29
CA SER A 232 -6.71 -15.37 15.51
C SER A 232 -5.59 -16.41 15.41
N GLU A 233 -5.88 -17.68 15.70
CA GLU A 233 -4.92 -18.78 15.60
C GLU A 233 -4.19 -18.82 14.25
N LEU A 234 -4.85 -18.38 13.19
CA LEU A 234 -4.31 -18.31 11.83
C LEU A 234 -3.23 -17.24 11.65
N ALA A 235 -3.40 -16.05 12.26
CA ALA A 235 -2.38 -14.99 12.21
C ALA A 235 -1.09 -15.43 12.95
N GLN A 236 -1.23 -16.22 14.01
CA GLN A 236 -0.06 -16.79 14.71
C GLN A 236 0.62 -17.88 13.88
N VAL A 237 -0.14 -18.76 13.25
CA VAL A 237 0.39 -19.85 12.41
C VAL A 237 1.10 -19.31 11.16
N GLU A 238 0.60 -18.23 10.53
CA GLU A 238 1.26 -17.61 9.38
C GLU A 238 2.50 -16.79 9.80
N ALA A 239 2.43 -16.06 10.91
CA ALA A 239 3.60 -15.35 11.45
C ALA A 239 4.72 -16.32 11.87
N GLU A 240 4.37 -17.48 12.41
CA GLU A 240 5.35 -18.51 12.80
C GLU A 240 5.88 -19.28 11.59
N LYS A 241 5.07 -19.59 10.57
CA LYS A 241 5.51 -20.30 9.36
C LYS A 241 6.30 -19.41 8.40
N ASN A 242 5.92 -18.13 8.25
CA ASN A 242 6.71 -17.18 7.46
C ASN A 242 7.99 -16.71 8.17
N ASN A 243 8.14 -16.98 9.45
CA ASN A 243 9.34 -16.74 10.25
C ASN A 243 10.34 -17.93 10.24
N GLN A 244 10.27 -18.87 9.31
CA GLN A 244 11.45 -19.63 8.94
C GLN A 244 12.43 -18.67 8.26
N ALA A 245 13.05 -17.81 9.09
CA ALA A 245 14.18 -17.02 8.68
C ALA A 245 15.18 -17.97 8.03
N ALA A 246 15.62 -17.66 6.82
CA ALA A 246 16.69 -18.40 6.20
C ALA A 246 17.82 -18.45 7.22
N GLU A 247 18.19 -19.66 7.65
CA GLU A 247 19.22 -19.84 8.67
C GLU A 247 20.63 -19.53 8.16
N TYR A 248 20.78 -19.36 6.83
CA TYR A 248 22.06 -19.21 6.16
C TYR A 248 22.05 -17.99 5.25
N GLN A 249 23.22 -17.34 5.15
CA GLN A 249 23.43 -16.20 4.24
C GLN A 249 24.90 -16.10 3.81
N ALA A 250 25.09 -15.44 2.66
CA ALA A 250 26.38 -14.93 2.22
C ALA A 250 26.30 -13.42 2.03
N ILE A 251 27.35 -12.69 2.40
CA ILE A 251 27.45 -11.24 2.27
C ILE A 251 28.67 -10.91 1.40
N PHE A 252 28.44 -10.18 0.33
CA PHE A 252 29.46 -9.75 -0.61
C PHE A 252 29.55 -8.23 -0.61
N GLN A 253 30.75 -7.69 -0.46
CA GLN A 253 31.02 -6.27 -0.71
C GLN A 253 31.88 -6.17 -1.96
N LEU A 254 31.36 -5.53 -2.98
CA LEU A 254 31.89 -5.58 -4.34
C LEU A 254 32.16 -4.19 -4.86
N ASP A 255 33.39 -3.95 -5.34
CA ASP A 255 33.73 -2.76 -6.10
C ASP A 255 33.20 -2.91 -7.54
N VAL A 256 32.50 -1.91 -8.05
CA VAL A 256 31.94 -1.89 -9.41
C VAL A 256 32.71 -0.87 -10.25
N PRO A 257 33.71 -1.32 -11.05
CA PRO A 257 34.55 -0.41 -11.81
C PRO A 257 33.74 0.28 -12.92
N ASN A 258 33.99 1.59 -13.11
CA ASN A 258 33.31 2.40 -14.15
C ASN A 258 31.78 2.32 -14.09
N ALA A 259 31.23 2.31 -12.87
CA ALA A 259 29.81 2.17 -12.65
C ALA A 259 29.01 3.25 -13.38
N LYS A 260 27.90 2.82 -13.99
CA LYS A 260 26.85 3.71 -14.50
C LYS A 260 25.82 3.90 -13.40
N LEU A 261 25.74 5.11 -12.87
CA LEU A 261 24.84 5.41 -11.76
C LEU A 261 23.38 5.51 -12.25
N TRP A 262 22.47 5.19 -11.35
CA TRP A 262 21.05 5.38 -11.57
C TRP A 262 20.64 6.76 -11.03
N ASP A 263 19.93 7.53 -11.84
CA ASP A 263 19.26 8.78 -11.47
C ASP A 263 17.99 8.98 -12.31
N THR A 264 17.33 10.13 -12.16
CA THR A 264 16.08 10.42 -12.88
C THR A 264 16.27 10.65 -14.38
N GLU A 265 17.46 11.03 -14.84
CA GLU A 265 17.78 11.29 -16.25
C GLU A 265 18.52 10.11 -16.88
N HIS A 266 19.26 9.35 -16.07
CA HIS A 266 20.05 8.21 -16.48
C HIS A 266 19.67 6.98 -15.65
N PRO A 267 18.51 6.35 -15.92
CA PRO A 267 18.00 5.22 -15.13
C PRO A 267 18.74 3.91 -15.45
N ASN A 268 20.07 3.89 -15.21
CA ASN A 268 20.94 2.75 -15.50
C ASN A 268 20.66 1.60 -14.53
N LEU A 269 20.31 0.43 -15.06
CA LEU A 269 19.98 -0.75 -14.30
C LEU A 269 20.96 -1.88 -14.56
N TYR A 270 21.35 -2.56 -13.50
CA TYR A 270 22.16 -3.76 -13.48
C TYR A 270 21.29 -4.98 -13.20
N THR A 271 21.79 -6.15 -13.59
CA THR A 271 21.22 -7.42 -13.14
C THR A 271 22.24 -8.16 -12.26
N CYS A 272 21.76 -8.73 -11.17
CA CYS A 272 22.50 -9.63 -10.30
C CYS A 272 21.91 -11.03 -10.44
N LYS A 273 22.72 -11.95 -10.96
CA LYS A 273 22.39 -13.38 -11.00
C LYS A 273 23.08 -14.08 -9.84
N ALA A 274 22.29 -14.65 -8.94
CA ALA A 274 22.74 -15.47 -7.83
C ALA A 274 22.43 -16.93 -8.12
N VAL A 275 23.44 -17.81 -8.03
CA VAL A 275 23.29 -19.25 -8.29
C VAL A 275 23.70 -20.02 -7.05
N PHE A 276 22.79 -20.86 -6.55
CA PHE A 276 23.00 -21.71 -5.38
C PHE A 276 22.52 -23.15 -5.67
N GLY A 277 23.45 -24.07 -5.84
CA GLY A 277 23.14 -25.41 -6.37
C GLY A 277 22.59 -25.32 -7.81
N GLU A 278 21.38 -25.85 -8.00
CA GLU A 278 20.67 -25.77 -9.28
C GLU A 278 19.74 -24.54 -9.37
N ASP A 279 19.62 -23.78 -8.29
CA ASP A 279 18.72 -22.63 -8.24
C ASP A 279 19.42 -21.36 -8.73
N GLU A 280 18.73 -20.61 -9.59
CA GLU A 280 19.17 -19.30 -10.09
C GLU A 280 18.09 -18.25 -9.81
N VAL A 281 18.50 -17.13 -9.24
CA VAL A 281 17.67 -15.96 -9.01
C VAL A 281 18.33 -14.76 -9.70
N THR A 282 17.52 -13.99 -10.43
CA THR A 282 17.97 -12.77 -11.09
C THR A 282 17.23 -11.58 -10.51
N GLU A 283 17.96 -10.60 -9.98
CA GLU A 283 17.43 -9.34 -9.45
C GLU A 283 17.96 -8.17 -10.28
N THR A 284 17.08 -7.18 -10.49
CA THR A 284 17.45 -5.90 -11.12
C THR A 284 17.68 -4.87 -10.03
N PHE A 285 18.71 -4.01 -10.20
CA PHE A 285 19.03 -2.96 -9.24
C PHE A 285 19.71 -1.78 -9.94
N GLY A 286 19.71 -0.61 -9.28
CA GLY A 286 20.47 0.56 -9.69
C GLY A 286 21.50 0.94 -8.64
N ILE A 287 22.65 1.47 -9.08
CA ILE A 287 23.68 1.99 -8.18
C ILE A 287 23.44 3.47 -8.00
N ARG A 288 23.05 3.88 -6.77
CA ARG A 288 22.82 5.27 -6.41
C ARG A 288 23.10 5.53 -4.94
N GLU A 289 23.53 6.74 -4.61
CA GLU A 289 23.49 7.25 -3.25
C GLU A 289 22.29 8.18 -3.08
N LEU A 290 21.56 8.01 -1.98
CA LEU A 290 20.41 8.83 -1.62
C LEU A 290 20.66 9.46 -0.25
N ILE A 291 20.73 10.80 -0.22
CA ILE A 291 20.92 11.54 1.03
C ILE A 291 19.77 12.51 1.25
N TRP A 292 19.30 12.54 2.49
CA TRP A 292 18.31 13.48 2.97
C TRP A 292 18.94 14.41 4.00
N ASN A 293 18.94 15.70 3.72
CA ASN A 293 19.59 16.70 4.54
C ASN A 293 18.67 17.92 4.74
N PRO A 294 18.41 18.37 6.00
CA PRO A 294 17.53 19.52 6.25
C PRO A 294 17.97 20.82 5.63
N GLN A 295 19.28 21.02 5.37
CA GLN A 295 19.84 22.24 4.81
C GLN A 295 19.83 22.25 3.26
N VAL A 296 19.98 21.07 2.65
CA VAL A 296 20.10 20.93 1.20
C VAL A 296 18.84 20.34 0.56
N GLY A 297 18.10 19.53 1.31
CA GLY A 297 17.01 18.72 0.79
C GLY A 297 17.47 17.31 0.42
N MET A 298 16.87 16.73 -0.61
CA MET A 298 17.26 15.43 -1.15
C MET A 298 18.35 15.57 -2.20
N THR A 299 19.36 14.69 -2.14
CA THR A 299 20.33 14.52 -3.21
C THR A 299 20.34 13.08 -3.70
N ILE A 300 20.57 12.91 -5.01
CA ILE A 300 20.86 11.62 -5.65
C ILE A 300 22.24 11.75 -6.28
N ASN A 301 23.19 10.89 -5.90
CA ASN A 301 24.57 10.92 -6.38
C ASN A 301 25.26 12.30 -6.20
N GLY A 302 24.97 12.96 -5.07
CA GLY A 302 25.47 14.29 -4.75
C GLY A 302 24.70 15.46 -5.38
N GLU A 303 23.85 15.22 -6.39
CA GLU A 303 23.07 16.26 -7.07
C GLU A 303 21.72 16.49 -6.38
N ARG A 304 21.37 17.75 -6.13
CA ARG A 304 20.10 18.13 -5.51
C ARG A 304 18.93 17.84 -6.43
N VAL A 305 17.90 17.16 -5.90
CA VAL A 305 16.67 16.84 -6.63
C VAL A 305 15.46 17.46 -5.95
N ILE A 306 14.69 18.27 -6.70
CA ILE A 306 13.39 18.77 -6.27
C ILE A 306 12.31 17.84 -6.80
N LEU A 307 11.46 17.33 -5.89
CA LEU A 307 10.37 16.44 -6.25
C LEU A 307 9.25 17.21 -6.94
N ARG A 308 8.93 16.83 -8.16
CA ARG A 308 7.75 17.26 -8.92
C ARG A 308 6.84 16.04 -9.05
N GLY A 309 6.03 15.81 -8.01
CA GLY A 309 5.29 14.58 -7.85
C GLY A 309 3.77 14.74 -7.90
N ALA A 310 3.10 13.60 -7.99
CA ALA A 310 1.65 13.47 -7.86
C ALA A 310 1.29 12.25 -7.01
N CYS A 311 0.16 12.33 -6.28
CA CYS A 311 -0.46 11.18 -5.67
C CYS A 311 -1.15 10.34 -6.75
N PHE A 312 -1.05 9.01 -6.62
CA PHE A 312 -1.36 8.11 -7.70
C PHE A 312 -2.11 6.87 -7.20
N HIS A 313 -3.34 6.68 -7.65
CA HIS A 313 -4.11 5.47 -7.38
C HIS A 313 -3.80 4.37 -8.41
N HIS A 314 -4.11 3.11 -8.05
CA HIS A 314 -3.73 1.93 -8.84
C HIS A 314 -4.64 1.68 -10.05
N ASP A 315 -5.83 2.28 -10.07
CA ASP A 315 -6.79 2.02 -11.14
C ASP A 315 -6.27 2.42 -12.53
N ASN A 316 -6.70 1.66 -13.50
CA ASN A 316 -6.28 1.77 -14.91
C ASN A 316 -7.47 2.11 -15.83
N GLY A 317 -8.40 2.94 -15.36
CA GLY A 317 -9.58 3.36 -16.14
C GLY A 317 -10.48 2.18 -16.50
N VAL A 318 -10.61 1.89 -17.79
CA VAL A 318 -11.47 0.78 -18.29
C VAL A 318 -11.00 -0.62 -17.86
N LEU A 319 -9.76 -0.75 -17.40
CA LEU A 319 -9.20 -2.00 -16.88
C LEU A 319 -9.48 -2.19 -15.39
N GLY A 320 -10.15 -1.22 -14.73
CA GLY A 320 -10.38 -1.24 -13.30
C GLY A 320 -9.07 -1.27 -12.53
N ALA A 321 -8.99 -2.09 -11.50
CA ALA A 321 -7.80 -2.27 -10.68
C ALA A 321 -6.78 -3.27 -11.27
N CYS A 322 -7.09 -3.92 -12.40
CA CYS A 322 -6.19 -4.89 -13.01
C CYS A 322 -4.80 -4.29 -13.28
N THR A 323 -3.78 -4.94 -12.76
CA THR A 323 -2.39 -4.49 -12.90
C THR A 323 -1.72 -5.20 -14.08
N TYR A 324 -1.44 -4.45 -15.13
CA TYR A 324 -0.67 -4.90 -16.31
C TYR A 324 0.60 -4.06 -16.45
N PRO A 325 1.77 -4.66 -16.73
CA PRO A 325 3.02 -3.92 -16.89
C PRO A 325 2.93 -2.77 -17.90
N GLU A 326 2.26 -2.98 -19.03
CA GLU A 326 2.10 -1.99 -20.10
C GLU A 326 1.22 -0.80 -19.66
N ALA A 327 0.22 -1.06 -18.81
CA ALA A 327 -0.65 -0.01 -18.27
C ALA A 327 0.12 0.86 -17.27
N GLU A 328 0.92 0.24 -16.39
CA GLU A 328 1.77 0.95 -15.43
C GLU A 328 2.85 1.78 -16.16
N GLU A 329 3.50 1.19 -17.14
CA GLU A 329 4.48 1.88 -17.97
C GLU A 329 3.88 3.08 -18.71
N ARG A 330 2.69 2.91 -19.30
CA ARG A 330 1.97 4.00 -19.95
C ARG A 330 1.72 5.18 -18.99
N LYS A 331 1.32 4.91 -17.74
CA LYS A 331 1.09 5.96 -16.74
C LYS A 331 2.38 6.72 -16.43
N MET A 332 3.46 6.01 -16.16
CA MET A 332 4.76 6.62 -15.85
C MET A 332 5.31 7.42 -17.04
N ARG A 333 5.18 6.91 -18.24
CA ARG A 333 5.58 7.63 -19.47
C ARG A 333 4.83 8.96 -19.61
N ILE A 334 3.51 8.95 -19.45
CA ILE A 334 2.69 10.17 -19.55
C ILE A 334 3.12 11.19 -18.47
N LEU A 335 3.37 10.77 -17.24
CA LEU A 335 3.83 11.67 -16.19
C LEU A 335 5.21 12.24 -16.51
N LYS A 336 6.16 11.41 -16.92
CA LYS A 336 7.52 11.84 -17.30
C LYS A 336 7.50 12.85 -18.44
N GLU A 337 6.72 12.61 -19.50
CA GLU A 337 6.51 13.51 -20.64
C GLU A 337 5.94 14.88 -20.23
N ASN A 338 5.20 14.92 -19.12
CA ASN A 338 4.63 16.14 -18.56
C ASN A 338 5.48 16.77 -17.44
N GLY A 339 6.75 16.37 -17.31
CA GLY A 339 7.72 17.00 -16.41
C GLY A 339 7.68 16.52 -14.97
N TYR A 340 6.90 15.48 -14.64
CA TYR A 340 6.97 14.84 -13.33
C TYR A 340 8.24 13.98 -13.22
N ASN A 341 8.79 13.93 -12.00
CA ASN A 341 9.91 13.05 -11.68
C ASN A 341 9.62 12.16 -10.46
N ALA A 342 8.44 12.29 -9.84
CA ALA A 342 8.09 11.54 -8.65
C ALA A 342 6.61 11.16 -8.62
N VAL A 343 6.31 10.06 -7.96
CA VAL A 343 4.94 9.62 -7.64
C VAL A 343 4.86 9.14 -6.19
N ARG A 344 3.70 9.33 -5.57
CA ARG A 344 3.33 8.73 -4.29
C ARG A 344 2.23 7.72 -4.53
N SER A 345 2.43 6.48 -4.09
CA SER A 345 1.37 5.48 -4.11
C SER A 345 0.31 5.86 -3.07
N ALA A 346 -0.85 6.28 -3.52
CA ALA A 346 -1.90 6.77 -2.62
C ALA A 346 -3.03 5.73 -2.54
N HIS A 347 -3.32 5.12 -1.40
CA HIS A 347 -2.65 5.19 -0.09
C HIS A 347 -2.38 3.75 0.36
N TYR A 348 -1.57 3.02 -0.35
CA TYR A 348 -1.28 1.58 -0.19
C TYR A 348 -0.06 1.17 -1.03
N PRO A 349 0.60 0.04 -0.71
CA PRO A 349 1.76 -0.43 -1.45
C PRO A 349 1.47 -0.63 -2.94
N CYS A 350 2.32 -0.07 -3.77
CA CYS A 350 2.17 -0.17 -5.21
C CYS A 350 2.50 -1.57 -5.74
N SER A 351 2.20 -1.82 -7.02
CA SER A 351 2.53 -3.09 -7.68
C SER A 351 4.02 -3.19 -8.05
N LYS A 352 4.54 -4.42 -8.19
CA LYS A 352 5.88 -4.65 -8.76
C LYS A 352 6.01 -4.06 -10.15
N ALA A 353 4.98 -4.21 -10.98
CA ALA A 353 4.98 -3.68 -12.35
C ALA A 353 5.14 -2.14 -12.37
N LEU A 354 4.55 -1.43 -11.41
CA LEU A 354 4.74 0.03 -11.29
C LEU A 354 6.17 0.38 -10.87
N LEU A 355 6.76 -0.36 -9.92
CA LEU A 355 8.15 -0.15 -9.52
C LEU A 355 9.12 -0.42 -10.67
N ASP A 356 8.93 -1.50 -11.41
CA ASP A 356 9.72 -1.82 -12.61
C ASP A 356 9.65 -0.69 -13.65
N ALA A 357 8.46 -0.11 -13.86
CA ALA A 357 8.29 1.04 -14.75
C ALA A 357 9.01 2.29 -14.21
N CYS A 358 8.91 2.56 -12.91
CA CYS A 358 9.61 3.66 -12.26
C CYS A 358 11.13 3.52 -12.39
N ASP A 359 11.66 2.33 -12.15
CA ASP A 359 13.09 2.03 -12.26
C ASP A 359 13.62 2.29 -13.68
N ARG A 360 12.91 1.78 -14.71
CA ARG A 360 13.31 1.94 -16.11
C ARG A 360 13.20 3.37 -16.62
N MET A 361 12.29 4.17 -16.04
CA MET A 361 12.00 5.53 -16.51
C MET A 361 12.62 6.62 -15.65
N GLY A 362 13.29 6.28 -14.56
CA GLY A 362 13.84 7.28 -13.64
C GLY A 362 12.75 8.08 -12.93
N MET A 363 11.64 7.44 -12.58
CA MET A 363 10.57 8.04 -11.75
C MET A 363 10.80 7.68 -10.29
N LEU A 364 10.83 8.66 -9.41
CA LEU A 364 11.00 8.45 -7.98
C LEU A 364 9.70 8.01 -7.33
N MET A 365 9.77 7.03 -6.43
CA MET A 365 8.60 6.47 -5.74
C MET A 365 8.66 6.72 -4.23
N MET A 366 7.60 7.30 -3.70
CA MET A 366 7.26 7.24 -2.29
C MET A 366 6.21 6.16 -2.11
N ASP A 367 6.62 4.97 -1.65
CA ASP A 367 5.66 3.88 -1.42
C ASP A 367 5.01 4.02 -0.06
N GLU A 368 3.67 4.01 -0.04
CA GLU A 368 2.87 4.27 1.15
C GLU A 368 2.17 3.01 1.62
N TYR A 369 2.18 2.80 2.96
CA TYR A 369 1.61 1.60 3.56
C TYR A 369 0.09 1.65 3.58
N VAL A 370 -0.52 2.65 4.26
CA VAL A 370 -1.94 2.51 4.58
C VAL A 370 -2.65 3.85 4.79
N ASP A 371 -3.93 3.89 4.44
CA ASP A 371 -4.78 5.08 4.64
C ASP A 371 -5.35 5.22 6.06
N VAL A 372 -5.44 4.14 6.81
CA VAL A 372 -6.08 4.08 8.13
C VAL A 372 -5.20 3.36 9.14
N TRP A 373 -5.22 3.82 10.41
CA TRP A 373 -4.60 3.05 11.48
C TRP A 373 -5.67 2.33 12.31
N TYR A 374 -5.90 2.73 13.57
CA TYR A 374 -6.89 2.09 14.45
C TYR A 374 -8.19 2.91 14.61
N ILE A 375 -8.32 4.06 13.94
CA ILE A 375 -9.55 4.84 13.84
C ILE A 375 -10.08 4.69 12.42
N HIS A 376 -11.28 4.17 12.29
CA HIS A 376 -11.94 3.99 11.00
C HIS A 376 -12.16 5.33 10.26
N LYS A 377 -11.97 5.34 8.97
CA LYS A 377 -12.40 6.40 8.06
C LYS A 377 -13.69 6.03 7.34
N THR A 378 -13.90 4.73 7.12
CA THR A 378 -15.14 4.14 6.59
C THR A 378 -15.56 2.96 7.48
N LYS A 379 -16.80 2.49 7.32
CA LYS A 379 -17.37 1.52 8.26
C LYS A 379 -16.62 0.19 8.30
N TYR A 380 -16.15 -0.30 7.17
CA TYR A 380 -15.57 -1.63 7.01
C TYR A 380 -14.12 -1.59 6.51
N ASP A 381 -13.39 -0.49 6.74
CA ASP A 381 -12.00 -0.37 6.33
C ASP A 381 -11.04 -1.23 7.18
N TYR A 382 -9.77 -1.20 6.84
CA TYR A 382 -8.74 -2.03 7.43
C TYR A 382 -8.39 -1.73 8.89
N ALA A 383 -8.91 -0.66 9.49
CA ALA A 383 -8.50 -0.20 10.83
C ALA A 383 -8.65 -1.26 11.94
N GLY A 384 -9.68 -2.12 11.84
CA GLY A 384 -9.91 -3.20 12.81
C GLY A 384 -8.84 -4.30 12.83
N GLN A 385 -8.01 -4.39 11.79
CA GLN A 385 -7.04 -5.48 11.59
C GLN A 385 -5.59 -5.00 11.66
N LEU A 386 -5.36 -3.70 11.52
CA LEU A 386 -4.02 -3.13 11.47
C LEU A 386 -3.13 -3.53 12.65
N ALA A 387 -3.69 -3.57 13.87
CA ALA A 387 -2.91 -3.85 15.08
C ALA A 387 -2.21 -5.23 15.03
N ASP A 388 -2.82 -6.23 14.38
CA ASP A 388 -2.29 -7.58 14.27
C ASP A 388 -1.34 -7.75 13.08
N TRP A 389 -1.51 -6.94 12.01
CA TRP A 389 -0.87 -7.19 10.72
C TRP A 389 0.18 -6.16 10.29
N TRP A 390 0.25 -4.96 10.87
CA TRP A 390 1.09 -3.88 10.36
C TRP A 390 2.57 -4.24 10.20
N LYS A 391 3.12 -5.09 11.07
CA LYS A 391 4.52 -5.53 10.95
C LYS A 391 4.73 -6.41 9.72
N GLN A 392 3.81 -7.35 9.50
CA GLN A 392 3.90 -8.24 8.35
C GLN A 392 3.69 -7.44 7.04
N ASP A 393 2.71 -6.54 7.02
CA ASP A 393 2.43 -5.73 5.84
C ASP A 393 3.60 -4.82 5.47
N LEU A 394 4.21 -4.14 6.48
CA LEU A 394 5.40 -3.31 6.26
C LEU A 394 6.60 -4.16 5.79
N LYS A 395 6.76 -5.36 6.34
CA LYS A 395 7.81 -6.28 5.89
C LYS A 395 7.60 -6.70 4.43
N ASP A 396 6.38 -7.06 4.06
CA ASP A 396 6.05 -7.46 2.68
C ASP A 396 6.25 -6.31 1.70
N MET A 397 5.90 -5.07 2.09
CA MET A 397 6.17 -3.86 1.32
C MET A 397 7.67 -3.67 1.11
N VAL A 398 8.47 -3.67 2.18
CA VAL A 398 9.93 -3.48 2.10
C VAL A 398 10.62 -4.61 1.32
N ASP A 399 10.19 -5.86 1.51
CA ASP A 399 10.76 -6.99 0.79
C ASP A 399 10.52 -6.89 -0.73
N LYS A 400 9.38 -6.34 -1.14
CA LYS A 400 9.08 -6.01 -2.53
C LYS A 400 9.95 -4.86 -3.05
N ASP A 401 10.17 -3.83 -2.24
CA ASP A 401 10.75 -2.54 -2.65
C ASP A 401 12.28 -2.51 -2.63
N TYR A 402 12.91 -3.40 -1.87
CA TYR A 402 14.30 -3.26 -1.41
C TYR A 402 15.29 -3.01 -2.55
N ASN A 403 15.20 -3.76 -3.64
CA ASN A 403 16.14 -3.68 -4.77
C ASN A 403 15.79 -2.57 -5.79
N HIS A 404 14.62 -1.92 -5.64
CA HIS A 404 14.16 -0.89 -6.58
C HIS A 404 14.84 0.46 -6.29
N PRO A 405 15.70 0.97 -7.20
CA PRO A 405 16.37 2.27 -7.00
C PRO A 405 15.39 3.45 -7.05
N SER A 406 14.23 3.30 -7.68
CA SER A 406 13.20 4.32 -7.73
C SER A 406 12.56 4.63 -6.37
N VAL A 407 12.48 3.65 -5.44
CA VAL A 407 11.91 3.87 -4.11
C VAL A 407 12.86 4.73 -3.28
N ILE A 408 12.42 5.93 -2.92
CA ILE A 408 13.23 6.93 -2.22
C ILE A 408 12.84 7.15 -0.77
N MET A 409 11.64 6.73 -0.35
CA MET A 409 11.13 6.81 1.01
C MET A 409 9.94 5.91 1.22
N TYR A 410 9.65 5.59 2.47
CA TYR A 410 8.44 4.89 2.91
C TYR A 410 7.50 5.84 3.63
N SER A 411 6.19 5.71 3.39
CA SER A 411 5.17 6.43 4.15
C SER A 411 4.33 5.46 4.99
N THR A 412 4.19 5.77 6.28
CA THR A 412 3.48 4.90 7.22
C THR A 412 1.98 5.14 7.26
N GLY A 413 1.49 6.22 6.63
CA GLY A 413 0.07 6.48 6.61
C GLY A 413 -0.32 7.81 5.97
N ASN A 414 -1.60 7.91 5.64
CA ASN A 414 -2.22 9.09 5.08
C ASN A 414 -3.27 9.68 6.01
N GLU A 415 -3.12 10.95 6.39
CA GLU A 415 -4.11 11.72 7.16
C GLU A 415 -4.73 10.96 8.35
N VAL A 416 -3.90 10.19 9.05
CA VAL A 416 -4.31 9.39 10.20
C VAL A 416 -4.48 10.28 11.42
N ALA A 417 -5.72 10.35 11.93
CA ALA A 417 -6.09 11.21 13.05
C ALA A 417 -5.35 10.87 14.35
N GLU A 418 -4.87 9.66 14.44
CA GLU A 418 -4.14 9.08 15.57
C GLU A 418 -2.82 9.79 15.85
N THR A 419 -2.21 10.42 14.86
CA THR A 419 -0.97 11.20 15.03
C THR A 419 -1.11 12.40 15.97
N ALA A 420 -2.34 12.77 16.35
CA ALA A 420 -2.62 13.74 17.43
C ALA A 420 -2.76 13.12 18.82
N GLN A 421 -2.71 11.81 18.95
CA GLN A 421 -2.94 11.06 20.19
C GLN A 421 -1.64 10.39 20.67
N LYS A 422 -1.46 10.27 21.98
CA LYS A 422 -0.25 9.64 22.56
C LYS A 422 0.05 8.25 21.99
N LYS A 423 -0.98 7.39 21.85
CA LYS A 423 -0.84 6.05 21.27
C LYS A 423 -0.40 6.10 19.81
N GLY A 424 -0.97 7.00 19.01
CA GLY A 424 -0.61 7.15 17.61
C GLY A 424 0.77 7.78 17.42
N ILE A 425 1.16 8.75 18.26
CA ILE A 425 2.53 9.30 18.28
C ILE A 425 3.55 8.19 18.56
N ALA A 426 3.28 7.32 19.54
CA ALA A 426 4.14 6.15 19.81
C ALA A 426 4.19 5.21 18.61
N LEU A 427 3.03 4.88 18.00
CA LEU A 427 2.96 4.02 16.82
C LEU A 427 3.72 4.60 15.63
N THR A 428 3.75 5.94 15.44
CA THR A 428 4.60 6.59 14.43
C THR A 428 6.07 6.19 14.62
N GLY A 429 6.58 6.28 15.85
CA GLY A 429 7.95 5.88 16.18
C GLY A 429 8.19 4.37 16.00
N ASP A 430 7.24 3.53 16.43
CA ASP A 430 7.34 2.08 16.32
C ASP A 430 7.42 1.65 14.85
N MET A 431 6.58 2.21 13.97
CA MET A 431 6.61 1.92 12.53
C MET A 431 7.90 2.44 11.88
N THR A 432 8.35 3.65 12.22
CA THR A 432 9.61 4.21 11.72
C THR A 432 10.80 3.33 12.09
N ASN A 433 10.92 2.97 13.37
CA ASN A 433 12.00 2.10 13.84
C ASN A 433 11.95 0.70 13.21
N TYR A 434 10.74 0.16 13.01
CA TYR A 434 10.58 -1.13 12.37
C TYR A 434 11.01 -1.09 10.91
N LEU A 435 10.61 -0.07 10.15
CA LEU A 435 11.06 0.13 8.77
C LEU A 435 12.58 0.26 8.68
N HIS A 436 13.21 1.05 9.56
CA HIS A 436 14.68 1.15 9.61
C HIS A 436 15.37 -0.18 9.94
N SER A 437 14.72 -1.05 10.72
CA SER A 437 15.25 -2.40 11.00
C SER A 437 15.22 -3.33 9.77
N LEU A 438 14.32 -3.07 8.82
CA LEU A 438 14.18 -3.81 7.57
C LEU A 438 15.03 -3.21 6.44
N ASP A 439 15.07 -1.88 6.37
CA ASP A 439 15.80 -1.09 5.38
C ASP A 439 16.24 0.25 5.98
N SER A 440 17.52 0.37 6.30
CA SER A 440 18.11 1.61 6.84
C SER A 440 18.53 2.62 5.76
N THR A 441 18.30 2.32 4.48
CA THR A 441 18.76 3.16 3.36
C THR A 441 17.75 4.20 2.91
N ARG A 442 16.50 4.09 3.38
CA ARG A 442 15.38 4.96 3.00
C ARG A 442 14.76 5.61 4.22
N PRO A 443 14.48 6.93 4.16
CA PRO A 443 13.79 7.63 5.22
C PRO A 443 12.30 7.28 5.29
N VAL A 444 11.70 7.59 6.43
CA VAL A 444 10.30 7.31 6.74
C VAL A 444 9.54 8.60 6.95
N THR A 445 8.33 8.67 6.42
CA THR A 445 7.39 9.79 6.56
C THR A 445 5.97 9.30 6.90
N CYS A 446 5.08 10.24 7.15
CA CYS A 446 3.63 10.05 7.23
C CYS A 446 2.95 11.33 6.75
N GLY A 447 2.00 11.21 5.84
CA GLY A 447 1.21 12.36 5.37
C GLY A 447 0.21 12.83 6.41
N ILE A 448 0.44 13.99 7.06
CA ILE A 448 -0.45 14.53 8.09
C ILE A 448 -1.19 15.76 7.56
N ASN A 449 -2.51 15.68 7.51
CA ASN A 449 -3.35 16.88 7.33
C ASN A 449 -3.37 17.68 8.64
N ILE A 450 -2.58 18.72 8.67
CA ILE A 450 -2.25 19.47 9.89
C ILE A 450 -3.50 20.05 10.55
N PHE A 451 -4.42 20.63 9.77
CA PHE A 451 -5.63 21.23 10.29
C PHE A 451 -6.65 20.18 10.75
N PHE A 452 -6.87 19.13 9.96
CA PHE A 452 -7.82 18.06 10.31
C PHE A 452 -7.31 17.24 11.50
N ASN A 453 -6.01 17.03 11.62
CA ASN A 453 -5.40 16.41 12.78
C ASN A 453 -5.75 17.16 14.09
N PHE A 454 -5.67 18.49 14.08
CA PHE A 454 -6.11 19.31 15.21
C PHE A 454 -7.61 19.14 15.48
N LEU A 455 -8.48 19.22 14.45
CA LEU A 455 -9.93 19.04 14.63
C LEU A 455 -10.26 17.66 15.21
N SER A 456 -9.60 16.60 14.72
CA SER A 456 -9.74 15.25 15.26
C SER A 456 -9.34 15.16 16.73
N SER A 457 -8.28 15.89 17.13
CA SER A 457 -7.79 15.89 18.51
C SER A 457 -8.77 16.47 19.54
N ILE A 458 -9.74 17.26 19.09
CA ILE A 458 -10.83 17.81 19.88
C ILE A 458 -12.18 17.10 19.63
N GLY A 459 -12.16 15.93 18.95
CA GLY A 459 -13.32 15.07 18.73
C GLY A 459 -14.22 15.45 17.55
N LEU A 460 -13.82 16.42 16.72
CA LEU A 460 -14.57 16.80 15.51
C LEU A 460 -14.22 15.85 14.36
N GLY A 461 -15.23 15.39 13.63
CA GLY A 461 -15.06 14.54 12.43
C GLY A 461 -14.54 13.13 12.66
N VAL A 462 -14.27 12.74 13.90
CA VAL A 462 -13.78 11.37 14.21
C VAL A 462 -14.93 10.38 13.99
N TYR A 463 -14.65 9.33 13.20
CA TYR A 463 -15.57 8.23 12.98
C TYR A 463 -15.85 7.48 14.31
N SER A 464 -17.10 7.10 14.52
CA SER A 464 -17.48 6.09 15.54
C SER A 464 -18.73 5.37 15.07
N ASP A 465 -18.83 4.09 15.35
CA ASP A 465 -19.98 3.25 14.98
C ASP A 465 -21.28 3.81 15.52
N ASP A 466 -21.29 4.25 16.79
CA ASP A 466 -22.45 4.92 17.40
C ASP A 466 -22.93 6.16 16.63
N LYS A 467 -22.00 6.95 16.08
CA LYS A 467 -22.36 8.14 15.27
C LYS A 467 -22.87 7.74 13.90
N ALA A 468 -22.26 6.71 13.29
CA ALA A 468 -22.68 6.18 12.00
C ALA A 468 -24.07 5.53 12.10
N GLU A 469 -24.33 4.70 13.11
CA GLU A 469 -25.63 4.06 13.36
C GLU A 469 -26.73 5.06 13.70
N LYS A 470 -26.45 6.05 14.56
CA LYS A 470 -27.40 7.14 14.85
C LYS A 470 -27.71 7.96 13.60
N SER A 471 -26.76 8.15 12.71
CA SER A 471 -26.97 8.83 11.42
C SER A 471 -27.84 8.02 10.48
N ALA A 472 -27.60 6.70 10.38
CA ALA A 472 -28.40 5.77 9.58
C ALA A 472 -29.83 5.63 10.13
N GLY A 473 -29.99 5.38 11.44
CA GLY A 473 -31.30 5.26 12.08
C GLY A 473 -32.16 6.54 12.02
N ASN A 474 -31.52 7.72 11.99
CA ASN A 474 -32.23 8.98 11.77
C ASN A 474 -32.64 9.14 10.30
N ALA A 475 -31.87 8.62 9.35
CA ALA A 475 -32.21 8.61 7.93
C ALA A 475 -33.43 7.70 7.66
N GLU A 476 -33.44 6.49 8.23
CA GLU A 476 -34.58 5.55 8.13
C GLU A 476 -35.86 6.12 8.76
N LYS A 477 -35.76 6.71 9.96
CA LYS A 477 -36.92 7.37 10.59
C LYS A 477 -37.45 8.53 9.77
N ASN A 478 -36.57 9.29 9.12
CA ASN A 478 -36.98 10.40 8.26
C ASN A 478 -37.61 9.91 6.95
N ALA A 479 -37.09 8.81 6.37
CA ALA A 479 -37.67 8.15 5.20
C ALA A 479 -39.07 7.58 5.50
N ALA A 480 -39.22 6.87 6.62
CA ALA A 480 -40.51 6.33 7.07
C ALA A 480 -41.54 7.44 7.36
N GLN A 481 -41.10 8.58 7.94
CA GLN A 481 -42.00 9.77 8.12
C GLN A 481 -42.37 10.45 6.81
N ALA A 482 -41.48 10.43 5.81
CA ALA A 482 -41.78 10.95 4.48
C ALA A 482 -42.76 10.05 3.73
N ALA A 483 -42.59 8.74 3.80
CA ALA A 483 -43.52 7.75 3.24
C ALA A 483 -44.92 7.83 3.88
N GLY A 484 -45.00 7.88 5.22
CA GLY A 484 -46.27 8.03 5.94
C GLY A 484 -46.97 9.37 5.72
N LYS A 485 -46.23 10.43 5.35
CA LYS A 485 -46.85 11.71 4.92
C LYS A 485 -47.36 11.65 3.48
N ASN A 486 -46.73 10.86 2.62
CA ASN A 486 -47.22 10.63 1.26
C ASN A 486 -48.48 9.75 1.25
N GLU A 487 -48.55 8.69 2.06
CA GLU A 487 -49.78 7.88 2.21
C GLU A 487 -50.95 8.72 2.74
N LYS A 488 -50.75 9.55 3.76
CA LYS A 488 -51.79 10.47 4.26
C LYS A 488 -52.21 11.54 3.26
N LYS A 489 -51.36 11.88 2.29
CA LYS A 489 -51.69 12.80 1.19
C LYS A 489 -52.47 12.10 0.07
N VAL A 490 -52.17 10.86 -0.22
CA VAL A 490 -52.89 10.03 -1.21
C VAL A 490 -54.31 9.72 -0.71
N VAL A 491 -54.46 9.37 0.58
CA VAL A 491 -55.78 9.12 1.17
C VAL A 491 -56.66 10.38 1.24
N LYS A 492 -56.07 11.57 1.48
CA LYS A 492 -56.81 12.83 1.43
C LYS A 492 -57.11 13.34 0.03
N SER A 493 -56.40 12.89 -1.00
CA SER A 493 -56.69 13.26 -2.41
C SER A 493 -57.72 12.29 -3.04
N GLY A 494 -57.90 11.09 -2.53
CA GLY A 494 -58.90 10.11 -2.99
C GLY A 494 -60.37 10.49 -2.65
N GLU A 495 -60.60 11.30 -1.63
CA GLU A 495 -61.96 11.74 -1.25
C GLU A 495 -62.47 13.04 -1.95
N LYS A 496 -61.63 13.67 -2.81
CA LYS A 496 -62.02 14.94 -3.50
C LYS A 496 -62.05 14.89 -5.03
N THR A 497 -61.96 13.70 -5.63
CA THR A 497 -61.95 13.60 -7.08
C THR A 497 -63.07 12.74 -7.66
N VAL A 498 -64.31 13.09 -7.27
CA VAL A 498 -65.48 12.81 -8.08
C VAL A 498 -66.20 14.14 -8.28
N ASN A 499 -65.68 15.01 -9.10
CA ASN A 499 -66.37 16.07 -9.85
C ASN A 499 -65.35 17.12 -10.35
N LYS A 500 -64.89 16.94 -11.56
CA LYS A 500 -64.59 17.95 -12.56
C LYS A 500 -63.56 17.42 -13.55
N ALA A 501 -64.02 16.74 -14.56
CA ALA A 501 -63.36 16.74 -15.83
C ALA A 501 -63.70 18.06 -16.53
N THR A 502 -62.70 18.75 -16.94
CA THR A 502 -62.49 19.58 -18.13
C THR A 502 -61.59 20.78 -17.82
N GLU A 503 -60.66 20.95 -18.72
CA GLU A 503 -59.89 22.15 -19.04
C GLU A 503 -58.51 22.36 -18.39
N ASN A 504 -57.58 22.41 -19.34
CA ASN A 504 -56.33 23.16 -19.41
C ASN A 504 -55.03 22.51 -18.92
N GLY A 505 -54.28 22.19 -19.95
CA GLY A 505 -52.85 21.88 -19.88
C GLY A 505 -51.95 23.02 -19.41
N LYS A 506 -50.73 22.66 -19.08
CA LYS A 506 -49.58 23.45 -18.67
C LYS A 506 -49.57 23.88 -17.21
N LYS A 507 -48.81 23.10 -16.44
CA LYS A 507 -47.88 23.65 -15.40
C LYS A 507 -46.94 22.58 -14.87
N GLY A 508 -45.64 22.78 -15.07
CA GLY A 508 -44.60 22.78 -14.09
C GLY A 508 -44.21 21.42 -13.47
N LEU A 509 -43.07 20.90 -13.86
CA LEU A 509 -42.28 19.94 -13.07
C LEU A 509 -42.24 20.40 -11.61
N GLY A 510 -42.88 19.63 -10.73
CA GLY A 510 -42.81 19.86 -9.29
C GLY A 510 -41.37 19.54 -8.81
N SER A 511 -40.71 20.58 -8.28
CA SER A 511 -39.45 20.42 -7.58
C SER A 511 -39.65 19.49 -6.38
N THR A 512 -39.08 18.30 -6.43
CA THR A 512 -38.89 17.45 -5.26
C THR A 512 -38.00 18.21 -4.28
N LYS A 513 -38.47 18.46 -3.05
CA LYS A 513 -37.62 18.99 -1.98
C LYS A 513 -36.45 18.04 -1.79
N PRO A 514 -35.21 18.53 -1.69
CA PRO A 514 -34.07 17.69 -1.50
C PRO A 514 -34.23 16.86 -0.20
N GLU A 515 -34.00 15.55 -0.29
CA GLU A 515 -33.87 14.70 0.86
C GLU A 515 -32.84 15.28 1.83
N LYS A 516 -33.15 15.27 3.13
CA LYS A 516 -32.18 15.71 4.14
C LYS A 516 -31.00 14.77 4.11
N LYS A 517 -29.89 15.24 3.59
CA LYS A 517 -28.62 14.49 3.55
C LYS A 517 -28.24 13.97 4.92
N LYS A 518 -27.73 12.73 4.98
CA LYS A 518 -27.10 12.13 6.16
C LYS A 518 -26.03 13.10 6.71
N LYS A 519 -25.87 13.18 8.03
CA LYS A 519 -24.77 13.96 8.60
C LYS A 519 -23.46 13.23 8.32
N PRO A 520 -22.48 13.86 7.64
CA PRO A 520 -21.23 13.22 7.30
C PRO A 520 -20.41 12.90 8.57
N VAL A 521 -19.71 11.77 8.56
CA VAL A 521 -18.75 11.33 9.61
C VAL A 521 -17.48 10.86 8.94
N GLY A 522 -16.37 10.86 9.69
CA GLY A 522 -15.08 10.44 9.16
C GLY A 522 -14.62 11.32 7.97
N SER A 523 -14.15 10.68 6.92
CA SER A 523 -13.65 11.37 5.71
C SER A 523 -14.68 12.22 5.01
N GLU A 524 -15.96 11.80 5.00
CA GLU A 524 -17.04 12.61 4.42
C GLU A 524 -17.24 13.95 5.15
N PHE A 525 -17.06 13.94 6.49
CA PHE A 525 -17.11 15.17 7.28
C PHE A 525 -16.03 16.15 6.83
N TYR A 526 -14.81 15.69 6.69
CA TYR A 526 -13.68 16.53 6.30
C TYR A 526 -13.80 17.03 4.86
N ASN A 527 -14.24 16.18 3.93
CA ASN A 527 -14.48 16.57 2.54
C ASN A 527 -15.60 17.61 2.47
N THR A 528 -16.69 17.42 3.21
CA THR A 528 -17.80 18.38 3.28
C THR A 528 -17.33 19.70 3.89
N LEU A 529 -16.54 19.65 4.95
CA LEU A 529 -15.97 20.84 5.58
C LEU A 529 -15.04 21.58 4.61
N ALA A 530 -14.14 20.87 3.92
CA ALA A 530 -13.25 21.45 2.92
C ALA A 530 -14.01 22.17 1.79
N CYS A 531 -15.09 21.54 1.32
CA CYS A 531 -15.96 22.16 0.32
C CYS A 531 -16.69 23.43 0.83
N LEU A 532 -17.08 23.44 2.11
CA LEU A 532 -17.80 24.57 2.70
C LEU A 532 -16.90 25.76 3.04
N VAL A 533 -15.73 25.49 3.65
CA VAL A 533 -14.84 26.55 4.15
C VAL A 533 -13.79 26.97 3.13
N GLY A 534 -13.56 26.18 2.10
CA GLY A 534 -12.57 26.40 1.06
C GLY A 534 -11.12 26.10 1.51
N ASP A 535 -10.26 25.94 0.53
CA ASP A 535 -8.85 25.60 0.73
C ASP A 535 -8.03 26.68 1.44
N TYR A 536 -8.35 27.95 1.21
CA TYR A 536 -7.66 29.06 1.88
C TYR A 536 -7.83 28.99 3.40
N PHE A 537 -9.03 28.69 3.88
CA PHE A 537 -9.30 28.54 5.30
C PHE A 537 -8.54 27.35 5.90
N MET A 538 -8.47 26.23 5.18
CA MET A 538 -7.68 25.07 5.61
C MET A 538 -6.20 25.41 5.73
N LYS A 539 -5.63 26.11 4.74
CA LYS A 539 -4.24 26.57 4.73
C LYS A 539 -3.94 27.53 5.89
N CYS A 540 -4.85 28.48 6.17
CA CYS A 540 -4.76 29.36 7.32
C CYS A 540 -4.93 28.60 8.65
N GLY A 541 -5.89 27.69 8.73
CA GLY A 541 -6.13 26.86 9.90
C GLY A 541 -4.89 26.06 10.30
N ALA A 542 -4.17 25.53 9.34
CA ALA A 542 -2.93 24.78 9.58
C ALA A 542 -1.83 25.62 10.27
N THR A 543 -1.87 26.96 10.20
CA THR A 543 -0.89 27.84 10.85
C THR A 543 -1.16 28.10 12.33
N LEU A 544 -2.32 27.70 12.83
CA LEU A 544 -2.69 27.92 14.23
C LEU A 544 -1.76 27.16 15.18
N TYR A 545 -1.41 27.82 16.28
CA TYR A 545 -0.54 27.23 17.32
C TYR A 545 -1.03 25.88 17.86
N PRO A 546 -2.36 25.66 18.11
CA PRO A 546 -2.84 24.33 18.51
C PRO A 546 -2.56 23.22 17.48
N CYS A 547 -2.53 23.53 16.18
CA CYS A 547 -2.18 22.58 15.14
C CYS A 547 -0.72 22.11 15.25
N ASP A 548 0.18 23.05 15.57
CA ASP A 548 1.59 22.72 15.83
C ASP A 548 1.74 21.83 17.07
N LEU A 549 1.08 22.16 18.17
CA LEU A 549 1.11 21.37 19.40
C LEU A 549 0.65 19.92 19.20
N ARG A 550 -0.26 19.67 18.26
CA ARG A 550 -0.82 18.34 18.00
C ARG A 550 -0.05 17.52 16.97
N THR A 551 0.82 18.14 16.20
CA THR A 551 1.57 17.46 15.13
C THR A 551 3.07 17.37 15.40
N LYS A 552 3.65 18.26 16.23
CA LYS A 552 5.10 18.36 16.42
C LYS A 552 5.74 17.07 16.93
N ASP A 553 5.06 16.35 17.84
CA ASP A 553 5.60 15.14 18.47
C ASP A 553 5.53 13.93 17.51
N ALA A 554 4.51 13.85 16.65
CA ALA A 554 4.47 12.85 15.58
C ALA A 554 5.60 13.09 14.55
N TYR A 555 5.79 14.36 14.13
CA TYR A 555 6.89 14.72 13.23
C TYR A 555 8.29 14.47 13.81
N ALA A 556 8.44 14.48 15.14
CA ALA A 556 9.72 14.17 15.79
C ALA A 556 10.05 12.66 15.76
N ASN A 557 9.07 11.81 15.46
CA ASN A 557 9.21 10.35 15.40
C ASN A 557 9.36 9.81 13.98
N MET A 558 9.57 10.68 12.99
CA MET A 558 9.82 10.30 11.59
C MET A 558 10.99 11.12 11.03
N ASP A 559 11.59 10.66 9.94
CA ASP A 559 12.74 11.33 9.33
C ASP A 559 12.33 12.58 8.57
N ILE A 560 11.20 12.51 7.86
CA ILE A 560 10.68 13.57 7.00
C ILE A 560 9.26 13.90 7.44
N ALA A 561 8.97 15.17 7.70
CA ALA A 561 7.65 15.63 8.05
C ALA A 561 6.77 15.79 6.80
N GLY A 562 5.84 14.88 6.60
CA GLY A 562 4.88 14.90 5.49
C GLY A 562 3.72 15.85 5.77
N TYR A 563 3.62 16.96 5.03
CA TYR A 563 2.59 17.97 5.20
C TYR A 563 1.52 17.82 4.11
N ASN A 564 0.29 17.46 4.51
CA ASN A 564 -0.86 17.53 3.64
C ASN A 564 -1.52 18.91 3.82
N TYR A 565 -1.67 19.68 2.72
CA TYR A 565 -2.35 20.98 2.61
C TYR A 565 -1.83 22.09 3.53
N GLY A 566 -0.58 22.01 3.98
CA GLY A 566 0.02 22.92 4.96
C GLY A 566 0.94 24.01 4.43
N ILE A 567 0.78 24.47 3.17
CA ILE A 567 1.74 25.35 2.48
C ILE A 567 2.10 26.61 3.28
N PHE A 568 1.14 27.25 3.99
CA PHE A 568 1.41 28.47 4.72
C PHE A 568 2.30 28.28 5.96
N ARG A 569 2.52 27.03 6.39
CA ARG A 569 3.42 26.70 7.52
C ARG A 569 4.88 26.58 7.13
N TYR A 570 5.21 26.30 5.89
CA TYR A 570 6.57 25.94 5.49
C TYR A 570 7.60 26.98 5.92
N LYS A 571 7.44 28.24 5.52
CA LYS A 571 8.38 29.31 5.89
C LYS A 571 8.50 29.55 7.39
N HIS A 572 7.43 29.32 8.15
CA HIS A 572 7.44 29.43 9.62
C HIS A 572 8.16 28.23 10.24
N ASP A 573 7.82 27.02 9.81
CA ASP A 573 8.34 25.78 10.42
C ASP A 573 9.80 25.54 10.08
N LEU A 574 10.28 25.91 8.88
CA LEU A 574 11.71 25.91 8.54
C LEU A 574 12.55 26.78 9.48
N LYS A 575 11.99 27.91 9.97
CA LYS A 575 12.67 28.76 10.96
C LYS A 575 12.59 28.17 12.37
N LYS A 576 11.43 27.62 12.74
CA LYS A 576 11.17 27.10 14.09
C LYS A 576 11.86 25.76 14.34
N TYR A 577 11.95 24.92 13.32
CA TYR A 577 12.50 23.57 13.34
C TYR A 577 13.61 23.42 12.28
N PRO A 578 14.78 24.02 12.48
CA PRO A 578 15.83 24.09 11.44
C PRO A 578 16.39 22.72 11.02
N ASN A 579 16.19 21.69 11.85
CA ASN A 579 16.60 20.32 11.57
C ASN A 579 15.47 19.43 11.04
N ARG A 580 14.28 20.02 10.74
CA ARG A 580 13.15 19.28 10.21
C ARG A 580 13.16 19.35 8.68
N LEU A 581 13.26 18.20 8.04
CA LEU A 581 13.01 18.09 6.61
C LEU A 581 11.50 18.05 6.37
N ILE A 582 11.00 18.91 5.49
CA ILE A 582 9.56 19.05 5.21
C ILE A 582 9.29 18.59 3.78
N LEU A 583 8.28 17.74 3.62
CA LEU A 583 7.77 17.29 2.34
C LEU A 583 6.31 17.72 2.17
N GLY A 584 5.96 18.31 1.04
CA GLY A 584 4.56 18.47 0.62
C GLY A 584 4.06 17.13 0.10
N SER A 585 3.58 16.28 1.00
CA SER A 585 3.14 14.93 0.66
C SER A 585 1.83 14.91 -0.10
N GLU A 586 0.96 15.93 0.12
CA GLU A 586 -0.27 16.13 -0.62
C GLU A 586 -0.65 17.61 -0.66
N THR A 587 -0.94 18.13 -1.85
CA THR A 587 -1.13 19.56 -2.07
C THR A 587 -2.30 19.83 -3.03
N PHE A 588 -2.87 21.03 -2.99
CA PHE A 588 -3.79 21.45 -4.04
C PHE A 588 -3.04 21.72 -5.35
N CYS A 589 -3.50 21.18 -6.45
CA CYS A 589 -2.87 21.35 -7.78
C CYS A 589 -2.66 22.82 -8.16
N LYS A 590 -3.57 23.71 -7.78
CA LYS A 590 -3.48 25.14 -8.02
C LYS A 590 -2.36 25.85 -7.27
N ASP A 591 -1.80 25.22 -6.23
CA ASP A 591 -0.72 25.78 -5.42
C ASP A 591 0.67 25.37 -5.94
N ALA A 592 0.78 24.63 -7.05
CA ALA A 592 2.04 24.09 -7.58
C ALA A 592 3.12 25.16 -7.74
N TYR A 593 2.78 26.36 -8.26
CA TYR A 593 3.70 27.47 -8.38
C TYR A 593 4.23 27.95 -7.01
N SER A 594 3.38 28.10 -6.02
CA SER A 594 3.77 28.54 -4.67
C SER A 594 4.67 27.53 -3.97
N PHE A 595 4.46 26.21 -4.19
CA PHE A 595 5.36 25.18 -3.72
C PHE A 595 6.72 25.25 -4.41
N TRP A 596 6.73 25.49 -5.71
CA TRP A 596 7.96 25.65 -6.49
C TRP A 596 8.81 26.80 -5.96
N GLU A 597 8.22 27.97 -5.72
CA GLU A 597 8.91 29.14 -5.11
C GLU A 597 9.53 28.85 -3.73
N ILE A 598 8.93 27.96 -2.95
CA ILE A 598 9.47 27.60 -1.64
C ILE A 598 10.57 26.55 -1.76
N ALA A 599 10.45 25.62 -2.72
CA ALA A 599 11.39 24.52 -2.91
C ALA A 599 12.73 24.95 -3.54
N GLN A 600 12.75 26.03 -4.32
CA GLN A 600 13.97 26.62 -4.87
C GLN A 600 14.83 27.29 -3.78
#